data_df2dd335a3bb9f57f9146c53d2b7cf20
#
_entry.id   df2dd335a3bb9f57f9146c53d2b7cf20
#
_cell.length_a   1.000
_cell.length_b   1.000
_cell.length_c   1.000
_cell.angle_alpha   90.00
_cell.angle_beta   90.00
_cell.angle_gamma   90.00
#
_symmetry.space_group_name_H-M   'P 1'
#
loop_
_entity.id
_entity.type
_entity.pdbx_description
1 polymer ?
#
loop_
_entity_poly.entity_id
_entity_poly.type
_entity_poly.pdbx_seq_one_letter_code
_entity_poly.pdbx_strand_id
1 'polypeptide(L)'
;MLRQFSIGDWDGKAANAAHVRDLFGLEDSTGPLFAVVSRLVYQKGLDLTEAVAEFIVESGGQIAIIGRGEPEEEQAMRELALRFPGRIGVRIGFNETDARRMFAGSDFLLMPSRYEPCGLSQMYAQRFGSLPVARNTGGLADTIEDGVTGFLFDESTVESYKEALSRAFKVFEFPELLNAMRCRAMSAPFNWSKAVEPYAELYEQLVAKSLGKSARQ
;
A
#
# COMPACT_ATOMS: atom_id res chain seq x y z
N MET A 1 5.95 -11.14 -10.53
CA MET A 1 6.72 -9.96 -10.99
C MET A 1 7.47 -10.32 -12.26
N LEU A 2 7.82 -9.32 -13.09
CA LEU A 2 8.56 -9.52 -14.34
C LEU A 2 10.04 -9.81 -14.06
N ARG A 3 10.65 -9.00 -13.20
CA ARG A 3 12.04 -9.10 -12.79
C ARG A 3 12.16 -9.13 -11.27
N GLN A 4 12.93 -10.07 -10.73
CA GLN A 4 13.28 -10.08 -9.32
C GLN A 4 14.24 -8.91 -9.02
N PHE A 5 14.11 -8.32 -7.85
CA PHE A 5 14.97 -7.24 -7.38
C PHE A 5 15.13 -7.30 -5.86
N SER A 6 16.13 -6.63 -5.37
CA SER A 6 16.43 -6.49 -3.95
C SER A 6 16.65 -5.01 -3.59
N ILE A 7 16.87 -4.73 -2.31
CA ILE A 7 17.24 -3.38 -1.86
C ILE A 7 18.47 -2.92 -2.64
N GLY A 8 18.36 -1.73 -3.27
CA GLY A 8 19.40 -1.14 -4.10
C GLY A 8 19.33 -1.47 -5.60
N ASP A 9 18.56 -2.50 -6.02
CA ASP A 9 18.31 -2.80 -7.44
C ASP A 9 17.06 -2.04 -7.93
N TRP A 10 17.18 -0.75 -8.12
CA TRP A 10 16.05 0.09 -8.56
C TRP A 10 15.73 -0.07 -10.05
N ASP A 11 16.67 -0.57 -10.86
CA ASP A 11 16.41 -0.93 -12.26
C ASP A 11 15.44 -2.10 -12.36
N GLY A 12 15.56 -3.08 -11.45
CA GLY A 12 14.60 -4.17 -11.34
C GLY A 12 13.19 -3.68 -10.98
N LYS A 13 13.10 -2.71 -10.06
CA LYS A 13 11.82 -2.07 -9.72
C LYS A 13 11.24 -1.28 -10.90
N ALA A 14 12.05 -0.49 -11.61
CA ALA A 14 11.64 0.27 -12.79
C ALA A 14 11.11 -0.64 -13.92
N ALA A 15 11.77 -1.79 -14.17
CA ALA A 15 11.30 -2.77 -15.14
C ALA A 15 9.91 -3.34 -14.76
N ASN A 16 9.65 -3.57 -13.47
CA ASN A 16 8.33 -4.00 -12.99
C ASN A 16 7.30 -2.86 -13.12
N ALA A 17 7.68 -1.60 -12.93
CA ALA A 17 6.80 -0.46 -13.11
C ALA A 17 6.34 -0.33 -14.57
N ALA A 18 7.25 -0.44 -15.54
CA ALA A 18 6.92 -0.44 -16.96
C ALA A 18 5.96 -1.58 -17.32
N HIS A 19 6.21 -2.79 -16.79
CA HIS A 19 5.31 -3.93 -17.01
C HIS A 19 3.90 -3.73 -16.43
N VAL A 20 3.78 -3.07 -15.27
CA VAL A 20 2.46 -2.76 -14.70
C VAL A 20 1.73 -1.73 -15.57
N ARG A 21 2.43 -0.71 -16.08
CA ARG A 21 1.84 0.25 -17.02
C ARG A 21 1.28 -0.45 -18.26
N ASP A 22 2.06 -1.28 -18.90
CA ASP A 22 1.62 -2.09 -20.04
C ASP A 22 0.42 -2.97 -19.70
N LEU A 23 0.49 -3.72 -18.59
CA LEU A 23 -0.58 -4.62 -18.13
C LEU A 23 -1.92 -3.90 -17.90
N PHE A 24 -1.88 -2.64 -17.46
CA PHE A 24 -3.08 -1.83 -17.15
C PHE A 24 -3.44 -0.84 -18.26
N GLY A 25 -2.77 -0.87 -19.42
CA GLY A 25 -3.03 0.03 -20.53
C GLY A 25 -2.73 1.50 -20.21
N LEU A 26 -1.76 1.73 -19.33
CA LEU A 26 -1.29 3.07 -18.99
C LEU A 26 -0.24 3.53 -19.99
N GLU A 27 -0.20 4.83 -20.27
CA GLU A 27 0.83 5.45 -21.09
C GLU A 27 2.20 5.38 -20.41
N ASP A 28 3.26 5.48 -21.20
CA ASP A 28 4.62 5.64 -20.66
C ASP A 28 4.69 6.95 -19.87
N SER A 29 5.26 6.88 -18.67
CA SER A 29 5.37 8.03 -17.78
C SER A 29 6.60 7.92 -16.88
N THR A 30 7.21 9.05 -16.61
CA THR A 30 8.27 9.23 -15.60
C THR A 30 7.69 9.61 -14.22
N GLY A 31 6.40 9.87 -14.14
CA GLY A 31 5.70 10.19 -12.91
C GLY A 31 5.45 8.96 -12.02
N PRO A 32 5.02 9.16 -10.77
CA PRO A 32 4.80 8.08 -9.83
C PRO A 32 3.61 7.20 -10.24
N LEU A 33 3.78 5.88 -10.04
CA LEU A 33 2.73 4.90 -10.22
C LEU A 33 2.12 4.52 -8.87
N PHE A 34 0.87 4.87 -8.69
CA PHE A 34 0.06 4.48 -7.54
C PHE A 34 -0.69 3.18 -7.83
N ALA A 35 -0.82 2.33 -6.82
CA ALA A 35 -1.59 1.09 -6.91
C ALA A 35 -2.75 1.07 -5.91
N VAL A 36 -3.86 0.45 -6.31
CA VAL A 36 -4.92 0.01 -5.40
C VAL A 36 -5.07 -1.50 -5.54
N VAL A 37 -4.82 -2.23 -4.46
CA VAL A 37 -4.94 -3.70 -4.40
C VAL A 37 -5.82 -4.06 -3.22
N SER A 38 -7.14 -4.16 -3.44
CA SER A 38 -8.08 -4.38 -2.35
C SER A 38 -9.41 -4.98 -2.82
N ARG A 39 -10.26 -5.38 -1.87
CA ARG A 39 -11.69 -5.55 -2.16
C ARG A 39 -12.29 -4.18 -2.50
N LEU A 40 -13.18 -4.14 -3.50
CA LEU A 40 -13.88 -2.93 -3.90
C LEU A 40 -15.18 -2.82 -3.08
N VAL A 41 -15.05 -2.30 -1.86
CA VAL A 41 -16.14 -2.18 -0.88
C VAL A 41 -16.01 -0.86 -0.11
N TYR A 42 -17.11 -0.35 0.41
CA TYR A 42 -17.18 0.90 1.18
C TYR A 42 -16.09 1.04 2.26
N GLN A 43 -15.79 -0.08 2.96
CA GLN A 43 -14.73 -0.12 3.98
C GLN A 43 -13.39 0.41 3.49
N LYS A 44 -13.06 0.20 2.21
CA LYS A 44 -11.75 0.52 1.63
C LYS A 44 -11.61 1.98 1.19
N GLY A 45 -12.69 2.77 1.26
CA GLY A 45 -12.65 4.20 0.99
C GLY A 45 -12.35 4.55 -0.47
N LEU A 46 -12.87 3.77 -1.42
CA LEU A 46 -12.62 3.98 -2.85
C LEU A 46 -13.18 5.30 -3.36
N ASP A 47 -14.25 5.79 -2.76
CA ASP A 47 -14.80 7.13 -2.99
C ASP A 47 -13.78 8.25 -2.71
N LEU A 48 -12.94 8.10 -1.68
CA LEU A 48 -11.83 9.01 -1.45
C LEU A 48 -10.76 8.88 -2.54
N THR A 49 -10.46 7.65 -3.01
CA THR A 49 -9.55 7.45 -4.13
C THR A 49 -10.09 8.10 -5.40
N GLU A 50 -11.38 7.96 -5.69
CA GLU A 50 -12.03 8.62 -6.81
C GLU A 50 -11.93 10.16 -6.70
N ALA A 51 -12.22 10.70 -5.52
CA ALA A 51 -12.20 12.14 -5.27
C ALA A 51 -10.81 12.78 -5.41
N VAL A 52 -9.72 12.03 -5.17
CA VAL A 52 -8.33 12.52 -5.34
C VAL A 52 -7.70 12.14 -6.67
N ALA A 53 -8.38 11.37 -7.52
CA ALA A 53 -7.81 10.84 -8.75
C ALA A 53 -7.38 11.94 -9.72
N GLU A 54 -8.19 12.99 -9.90
CA GLU A 54 -7.85 14.13 -10.72
C GLU A 54 -6.56 14.82 -10.22
N PHE A 55 -6.46 15.07 -8.93
CA PHE A 55 -5.26 15.64 -8.33
C PHE A 55 -4.01 14.78 -8.61
N ILE A 56 -4.11 13.44 -8.50
CA ILE A 56 -3.00 12.53 -8.80
C ILE A 56 -2.59 12.65 -10.27
N VAL A 57 -3.56 12.65 -11.19
CA VAL A 57 -3.33 12.72 -12.64
C VAL A 57 -2.73 14.06 -13.03
N GLU A 58 -3.27 15.19 -12.56
CA GLU A 58 -2.76 16.54 -12.81
C GLU A 58 -1.36 16.76 -12.25
N SER A 59 -1.03 16.10 -11.13
CA SER A 59 0.32 16.09 -10.55
C SER A 59 1.29 15.15 -11.29
N GLY A 60 0.90 14.57 -12.42
CA GLY A 60 1.75 13.69 -13.24
C GLY A 60 1.74 12.22 -12.84
N GLY A 61 0.99 11.81 -11.83
CA GLY A 61 0.86 10.43 -11.38
C GLY A 61 -0.05 9.57 -12.26
N GLN A 62 0.02 8.27 -12.08
CA GLN A 62 -0.86 7.27 -12.69
C GLN A 62 -1.39 6.32 -11.63
N ILE A 63 -2.57 5.72 -11.87
CA ILE A 63 -3.20 4.79 -10.91
C ILE A 63 -3.51 3.47 -11.62
N ALA A 64 -3.02 2.36 -11.03
CA ALA A 64 -3.43 1.01 -11.39
C ALA A 64 -4.33 0.45 -10.28
N ILE A 65 -5.51 -0.05 -10.63
CA ILE A 65 -6.50 -0.56 -9.68
C ILE A 65 -6.82 -2.02 -10.01
N ILE A 66 -6.69 -2.91 -9.02
CA ILE A 66 -7.18 -4.29 -9.11
C ILE A 66 -8.01 -4.62 -7.87
N GLY A 67 -9.18 -5.18 -8.10
CA GLY A 67 -10.04 -5.62 -7.02
C GLY A 67 -11.36 -6.18 -7.52
N ARG A 68 -12.11 -6.76 -6.58
CA ARG A 68 -13.48 -7.23 -6.78
C ARG A 68 -14.31 -6.89 -5.54
N GLY A 69 -15.58 -6.57 -5.71
CA GLY A 69 -16.43 -6.25 -4.57
C GLY A 69 -17.87 -5.93 -4.93
N GLU A 70 -18.37 -4.82 -4.44
CA GLU A 70 -19.72 -4.35 -4.65
C GLU A 70 -19.89 -3.81 -6.09
N PRO A 71 -20.99 -4.12 -6.78
CA PRO A 71 -21.19 -3.72 -8.17
C PRO A 71 -21.05 -2.22 -8.40
N GLU A 72 -21.55 -1.40 -7.47
CA GLU A 72 -21.50 0.04 -7.52
C GLU A 72 -20.05 0.55 -7.47
N GLU A 73 -19.23 -0.01 -6.58
CA GLU A 73 -17.81 0.33 -6.45
C GLU A 73 -17.00 -0.12 -7.69
N GLU A 74 -17.30 -1.32 -8.20
CA GLU A 74 -16.69 -1.80 -9.44
C GLU A 74 -17.02 -0.89 -10.63
N GLN A 75 -18.28 -0.44 -10.73
CA GLN A 75 -18.72 0.44 -11.79
C GLN A 75 -18.08 1.83 -11.68
N ALA A 76 -18.02 2.41 -10.47
CA ALA A 76 -17.35 3.68 -10.21
C ALA A 76 -15.88 3.65 -10.64
N MET A 77 -15.15 2.56 -10.36
CA MET A 77 -13.74 2.42 -10.78
C MET A 77 -13.61 2.29 -12.31
N ARG A 78 -14.54 1.59 -13.01
CA ARG A 78 -14.54 1.56 -14.49
C ARG A 78 -14.78 2.95 -15.09
N GLU A 79 -15.72 3.70 -14.55
CA GLU A 79 -16.02 5.05 -14.99
C GLU A 79 -14.85 5.99 -14.75
N LEU A 80 -14.16 5.84 -13.63
CA LEU A 80 -12.95 6.58 -13.33
C LEU A 80 -11.85 6.35 -14.38
N ALA A 81 -11.62 5.09 -14.79
CA ALA A 81 -10.67 4.78 -15.85
C ALA A 81 -11.07 5.38 -17.22
N LEU A 82 -12.38 5.45 -17.53
CA LEU A 82 -12.85 6.08 -18.74
C LEU A 82 -12.69 7.61 -18.75
N ARG A 83 -12.71 8.24 -17.56
CA ARG A 83 -12.46 9.69 -17.41
C ARG A 83 -11.00 10.06 -17.64
N PHE A 84 -10.05 9.13 -17.34
CA PHE A 84 -8.62 9.38 -17.40
C PHE A 84 -7.89 8.29 -18.21
N PRO A 85 -8.16 8.18 -19.53
CA PRO A 85 -7.58 7.15 -20.37
C PRO A 85 -6.05 7.27 -20.40
N GLY A 86 -5.35 6.14 -20.33
CA GLY A 86 -3.88 6.10 -20.26
C GLY A 86 -3.26 6.57 -18.94
N ARG A 87 -4.07 7.12 -18.03
CA ARG A 87 -3.61 7.59 -16.72
C ARG A 87 -4.14 6.73 -15.57
N ILE A 88 -5.32 6.17 -15.72
CA ILE A 88 -5.93 5.26 -14.73
C ILE A 88 -6.33 3.98 -15.44
N GLY A 89 -5.81 2.85 -14.95
CA GLY A 89 -6.13 1.51 -15.44
C GLY A 89 -6.82 0.68 -14.37
N VAL A 90 -7.90 -0.01 -14.75
CA VAL A 90 -8.71 -0.82 -13.82
C VAL A 90 -8.90 -2.23 -14.34
N ARG A 91 -8.69 -3.20 -13.47
CA ARG A 91 -8.99 -4.62 -13.72
C ARG A 91 -9.89 -5.13 -12.62
N ILE A 92 -11.12 -5.44 -12.97
CA ILE A 92 -12.08 -6.02 -12.02
C ILE A 92 -11.81 -7.51 -11.91
N GLY A 93 -11.58 -7.96 -10.69
CA GLY A 93 -11.23 -9.32 -10.34
C GLY A 93 -10.09 -9.37 -9.35
N PHE A 94 -9.72 -10.58 -8.94
CA PHE A 94 -8.55 -10.80 -8.09
C PHE A 94 -7.65 -11.86 -8.72
N ASN A 95 -6.40 -11.51 -8.91
CA ASN A 95 -5.35 -12.41 -9.34
C ASN A 95 -4.10 -12.14 -8.50
N GLU A 96 -3.65 -13.13 -7.74
CA GLU A 96 -2.50 -12.99 -6.85
C GLU A 96 -1.21 -12.60 -7.59
N THR A 97 -1.03 -13.13 -8.81
CA THR A 97 0.13 -12.80 -9.64
C THR A 97 0.13 -11.33 -10.03
N ASP A 98 -1.03 -10.79 -10.44
CA ASP A 98 -1.15 -9.38 -10.81
C ASP A 98 -1.03 -8.48 -9.58
N ALA A 99 -1.59 -8.86 -8.43
CA ALA A 99 -1.39 -8.14 -7.17
C ALA A 99 0.10 -8.04 -6.80
N ARG A 100 0.86 -9.13 -6.90
CA ARG A 100 2.32 -9.13 -6.66
C ARG A 100 3.07 -8.27 -7.68
N ARG A 101 2.64 -8.25 -8.95
CA ARG A 101 3.21 -7.36 -9.98
C ARG A 101 2.99 -5.90 -9.63
N MET A 102 1.79 -5.56 -9.16
CA MET A 102 1.44 -4.20 -8.75
C MET A 102 2.29 -3.74 -7.56
N PHE A 103 2.43 -4.54 -6.51
CA PHE A 103 3.33 -4.22 -5.38
C PHE A 103 4.78 -4.04 -5.86
N ALA A 104 5.24 -4.88 -6.78
CA ALA A 104 6.61 -4.79 -7.29
C ALA A 104 6.82 -3.57 -8.19
N GLY A 105 5.81 -3.15 -8.96
CA GLY A 105 5.92 -2.07 -9.94
C GLY A 105 5.50 -0.70 -9.43
N SER A 106 4.57 -0.60 -8.48
CA SER A 106 4.10 0.70 -7.99
C SER A 106 5.12 1.39 -7.09
N ASP A 107 5.10 2.72 -7.11
CA ASP A 107 5.87 3.55 -6.19
C ASP A 107 5.15 3.71 -4.86
N PHE A 108 3.82 3.81 -4.93
CA PHE A 108 2.95 3.99 -3.77
C PHE A 108 1.75 3.05 -3.81
N LEU A 109 1.26 2.67 -2.62
CA LEU A 109 0.01 1.92 -2.44
C LEU A 109 -1.03 2.82 -1.76
N LEU A 110 -2.19 3.00 -2.38
CA LEU A 110 -3.29 3.78 -1.85
C LEU A 110 -4.17 2.93 -0.93
N MET A 111 -4.34 3.35 0.33
CA MET A 111 -5.14 2.64 1.33
C MET A 111 -5.97 3.59 2.21
N PRO A 112 -6.96 4.29 1.66
CA PRO A 112 -7.80 5.22 2.42
C PRO A 112 -8.90 4.50 3.20
N SER A 113 -8.60 3.35 3.80
CA SER A 113 -9.57 2.51 4.50
C SER A 113 -10.23 3.24 5.66
N ARG A 114 -11.56 3.18 5.77
CA ARG A 114 -12.31 3.74 6.90
C ARG A 114 -11.97 3.05 8.21
N TYR A 115 -11.73 1.76 8.15
CA TYR A 115 -11.19 0.95 9.24
C TYR A 115 -10.42 -0.24 8.68
N GLU A 116 -9.33 -0.62 9.32
CA GLU A 116 -8.46 -1.73 8.90
C GLU A 116 -7.93 -2.46 10.15
N PRO A 117 -8.58 -3.57 10.58
CA PRO A 117 -8.17 -4.25 11.81
C PRO A 117 -6.72 -4.75 11.79
N CYS A 118 -6.24 -5.19 10.65
CA CYS A 118 -4.87 -5.65 10.46
C CYS A 118 -4.29 -5.10 9.16
N GLY A 119 -4.81 -5.54 8.02
CA GLY A 119 -4.25 -5.31 6.69
C GLY A 119 -2.99 -6.14 6.42
N LEU A 120 -2.89 -6.66 5.20
CA LEU A 120 -1.70 -7.36 4.73
C LEU A 120 -1.07 -6.62 3.53
N SER A 121 -1.90 -5.93 2.74
CA SER A 121 -1.46 -5.29 1.51
C SER A 121 -0.36 -4.26 1.75
N GLN A 122 -0.42 -3.46 2.84
CA GLN A 122 0.61 -2.49 3.19
C GLN A 122 1.95 -3.16 3.55
N MET A 123 1.91 -4.31 4.23
CA MET A 123 3.12 -5.05 4.56
C MET A 123 3.76 -5.66 3.30
N TYR A 124 2.94 -6.21 2.40
CA TYR A 124 3.44 -6.67 1.10
C TYR A 124 4.00 -5.51 0.28
N ALA A 125 3.28 -4.39 0.18
CA ALA A 125 3.73 -3.22 -0.54
C ALA A 125 5.08 -2.71 -0.02
N GLN A 126 5.22 -2.54 1.29
CA GLN A 126 6.48 -2.17 1.93
C GLN A 126 7.60 -3.15 1.57
N ARG A 127 7.35 -4.46 1.61
CA ARG A 127 8.33 -5.48 1.25
C ARG A 127 8.81 -5.39 -0.19
N PHE A 128 7.98 -4.86 -1.09
CA PHE A 128 8.32 -4.58 -2.49
C PHE A 128 8.75 -3.13 -2.75
N GLY A 129 8.97 -2.32 -1.70
CA GLY A 129 9.37 -0.92 -1.84
C GLY A 129 8.29 -0.03 -2.49
N SER A 130 7.02 -0.42 -2.41
CA SER A 130 5.87 0.41 -2.70
C SER A 130 5.39 1.03 -1.39
N LEU A 131 5.53 2.36 -1.25
CA LEU A 131 5.28 3.03 0.02
C LEU A 131 3.77 3.26 0.21
N PRO A 132 3.15 2.80 1.32
CA PRO A 132 1.74 3.05 1.56
C PRO A 132 1.44 4.53 1.76
N VAL A 133 0.35 5.02 1.15
CA VAL A 133 -0.32 6.27 1.50
C VAL A 133 -1.67 5.87 2.09
N ALA A 134 -1.77 5.87 3.41
CA ALA A 134 -2.82 5.17 4.12
C ALA A 134 -3.46 6.02 5.21
N ARG A 135 -4.72 5.69 5.55
CA ARG A 135 -5.34 6.29 6.72
C ARG A 135 -4.74 5.74 8.00
N ASN A 136 -4.53 6.63 8.98
CA ASN A 136 -4.03 6.31 10.32
C ASN A 136 -5.12 5.58 11.13
N THR A 137 -5.27 4.27 10.94
CA THR A 137 -6.30 3.46 11.60
C THR A 137 -5.87 2.01 11.76
N GLY A 138 -6.15 1.42 12.92
CA GLY A 138 -5.91 0.01 13.23
C GLY A 138 -4.55 -0.49 12.78
N GLY A 139 -4.49 -1.64 12.12
CA GLY A 139 -3.24 -2.25 11.68
C GLY A 139 -2.42 -1.44 10.67
N LEU A 140 -3.00 -0.42 10.03
CA LEU A 140 -2.22 0.51 9.19
C LEU A 140 -1.36 1.42 10.07
N ALA A 141 -1.92 1.94 11.16
CA ALA A 141 -1.19 2.74 12.15
C ALA A 141 -0.08 1.93 12.84
N ASP A 142 -0.29 0.62 13.05
CA ASP A 142 0.68 -0.25 13.72
C ASP A 142 1.85 -0.66 12.81
N THR A 143 1.66 -0.62 11.48
CA THR A 143 2.60 -1.21 10.51
C THR A 143 3.25 -0.20 9.58
N ILE A 144 2.81 1.06 9.61
CA ILE A 144 3.35 2.16 8.80
C ILE A 144 3.89 3.23 9.74
N GLU A 145 5.17 3.54 9.60
CA GLU A 145 5.80 4.66 10.29
C GLU A 145 5.76 5.89 9.37
N ASP A 146 4.98 6.91 9.79
CA ASP A 146 4.72 8.10 8.96
C ASP A 146 6.01 8.86 8.61
N GLY A 147 6.18 9.15 7.32
CA GLY A 147 7.38 9.81 6.78
C GLY A 147 8.62 8.92 6.74
N VAL A 148 8.55 7.65 7.16
CA VAL A 148 9.69 6.72 7.24
C VAL A 148 9.49 5.50 6.35
N THR A 149 8.34 4.82 6.48
CA THR A 149 8.01 3.63 5.67
C THR A 149 6.76 3.81 4.82
N GLY A 150 6.11 4.96 4.92
CA GLY A 150 4.92 5.36 4.17
C GLY A 150 4.41 6.72 4.63
N PHE A 151 3.18 7.04 4.29
CA PHE A 151 2.53 8.30 4.63
C PHE A 151 1.17 8.01 5.26
N LEU A 152 0.91 8.59 6.43
CA LEU A 152 -0.36 8.47 7.12
C LEU A 152 -1.14 9.79 7.05
N PHE A 153 -2.46 9.70 6.99
CA PHE A 153 -3.40 10.80 7.17
C PHE A 153 -4.48 10.41 8.17
N ASP A 154 -4.95 11.36 8.99
CA ASP A 154 -5.78 11.05 10.15
C ASP A 154 -7.27 11.06 9.84
N GLU A 155 -7.75 12.05 9.10
CA GLU A 155 -9.17 12.23 8.84
C GLU A 155 -9.60 11.59 7.51
N SER A 156 -10.78 10.94 7.51
CA SER A 156 -11.35 10.34 6.29
C SER A 156 -11.95 11.43 5.38
N THR A 157 -11.14 12.43 5.00
CA THR A 157 -11.49 13.56 4.15
C THR A 157 -10.58 13.64 2.93
N VAL A 158 -11.05 14.30 1.89
CA VAL A 158 -10.28 14.53 0.66
C VAL A 158 -9.05 15.39 0.95
N GLU A 159 -9.20 16.39 1.80
CA GLU A 159 -8.16 17.35 2.17
C GLU A 159 -7.00 16.65 2.87
N SER A 160 -7.29 15.88 3.93
CA SER A 160 -6.28 15.14 4.69
C SER A 160 -5.55 14.11 3.80
N TYR A 161 -6.29 13.46 2.90
CA TYR A 161 -5.69 12.52 1.95
C TYR A 161 -4.80 13.22 0.92
N LYS A 162 -5.22 14.37 0.37
CA LYS A 162 -4.40 15.18 -0.55
C LYS A 162 -3.11 15.68 0.10
N GLU A 163 -3.12 16.01 1.39
CA GLU A 163 -1.91 16.38 2.12
C GLU A 163 -0.88 15.25 2.17
N ALA A 164 -1.32 14.01 2.47
CA ALA A 164 -0.45 12.84 2.45
C ALA A 164 0.07 12.53 1.03
N LEU A 165 -0.79 12.63 0.01
CA LEU A 165 -0.41 12.49 -1.39
C LEU A 165 0.62 13.55 -1.81
N SER A 166 0.45 14.80 -1.41
CA SER A 166 1.40 15.87 -1.69
C SER A 166 2.79 15.58 -1.11
N ARG A 167 2.86 14.99 0.09
CA ARG A 167 4.11 14.52 0.69
C ARG A 167 4.74 13.38 -0.13
N ALA A 168 3.92 12.45 -0.61
CA ALA A 168 4.37 11.35 -1.46
C ALA A 168 4.95 11.86 -2.79
N PHE A 169 4.28 12.79 -3.48
CA PHE A 169 4.78 13.43 -4.68
C PHE A 169 6.11 14.14 -4.43
N LYS A 170 6.18 14.94 -3.36
CA LYS A 170 7.41 15.64 -2.98
C LYS A 170 8.58 14.69 -2.74
N VAL A 171 8.35 13.54 -2.08
CA VAL A 171 9.39 12.54 -1.87
C VAL A 171 9.80 11.89 -3.20
N PHE A 172 8.86 11.68 -4.13
CA PHE A 172 9.14 11.10 -5.44
C PHE A 172 10.07 11.97 -6.28
N GLU A 173 10.02 13.30 -6.16
CA GLU A 173 10.94 14.25 -6.83
C GLU A 173 12.40 14.11 -6.39
N PHE A 174 12.65 13.47 -5.23
CA PHE A 174 14.01 13.29 -4.68
C PHE A 174 14.35 11.79 -4.60
N PRO A 175 14.99 11.21 -5.65
CA PRO A 175 15.26 9.77 -5.73
C PRO A 175 16.03 9.21 -4.53
N GLU A 176 16.96 9.98 -3.96
CA GLU A 176 17.73 9.54 -2.79
C GLU A 176 16.84 9.38 -1.56
N LEU A 177 15.90 10.32 -1.33
CA LEU A 177 14.96 10.27 -0.23
C LEU A 177 13.95 9.13 -0.41
N LEU A 178 13.40 9.00 -1.61
CA LEU A 178 12.49 7.90 -1.97
C LEU A 178 13.16 6.54 -1.74
N ASN A 179 14.38 6.37 -2.21
CA ASN A 179 15.12 5.12 -2.07
C ASN A 179 15.51 4.84 -0.62
N ALA A 180 15.83 5.85 0.18
CA ALA A 180 16.06 5.69 1.61
C ALA A 180 14.79 5.19 2.34
N MET A 181 13.62 5.76 2.03
CA MET A 181 12.33 5.30 2.56
C MET A 181 12.02 3.86 2.11
N ARG A 182 12.23 3.53 0.83
CA ARG A 182 12.06 2.17 0.29
C ARG A 182 12.95 1.16 1.02
N CYS A 183 14.22 1.49 1.27
CA CYS A 183 15.13 0.61 2.01
C CYS A 183 14.60 0.32 3.43
N ARG A 184 14.09 1.32 4.14
CA ARG A 184 13.51 1.14 5.48
C ARG A 184 12.26 0.27 5.42
N ALA A 185 11.33 0.56 4.50
CA ALA A 185 10.11 -0.20 4.30
C ALA A 185 10.39 -1.67 3.96
N MET A 186 11.31 -1.93 3.03
CA MET A 186 11.69 -3.29 2.62
C MET A 186 12.39 -4.08 3.73
N SER A 187 13.01 -3.39 4.69
CA SER A 187 13.69 -3.98 5.84
C SER A 187 12.78 -4.17 7.05
N ALA A 188 11.52 -3.69 7.00
CA ALA A 188 10.59 -3.83 8.11
C ALA A 188 10.36 -5.32 8.47
N PRO A 189 10.38 -5.67 9.77
CA PRO A 189 10.42 -7.06 10.23
C PRO A 189 9.02 -7.70 10.30
N PHE A 190 8.35 -7.85 9.15
CA PHE A 190 7.03 -8.51 9.04
C PHE A 190 7.15 -10.05 8.91
N ASN A 191 8.07 -10.67 9.63
CA ASN A 191 8.28 -12.11 9.58
C ASN A 191 7.80 -12.81 10.87
N TRP A 192 7.59 -14.13 10.78
CA TRP A 192 7.16 -14.93 11.91
C TRP A 192 8.14 -14.93 13.09
N SER A 193 9.44 -14.83 12.83
CA SER A 193 10.44 -14.79 13.90
C SER A 193 10.20 -13.62 14.86
N LYS A 194 9.78 -12.47 14.33
CA LYS A 194 9.43 -11.28 15.13
C LYS A 194 8.01 -11.37 15.70
N ALA A 195 7.06 -11.84 14.90
CA ALA A 195 5.66 -11.90 15.30
C ALA A 195 5.40 -12.89 16.45
N VAL A 196 6.24 -13.91 16.64
CA VAL A 196 6.07 -14.91 17.68
C VAL A 196 6.59 -14.46 19.06
N GLU A 197 7.47 -13.47 19.13
CA GLU A 197 8.08 -13.01 20.38
C GLU A 197 7.03 -12.63 21.46
N PRO A 198 6.00 -11.80 21.19
CA PRO A 198 5.00 -11.46 22.19
C PRO A 198 4.18 -12.67 22.67
N TYR A 199 3.99 -13.67 21.81
CA TYR A 199 3.29 -14.90 22.19
C TYR A 199 4.16 -15.74 23.14
N ALA A 200 5.45 -15.88 22.85
CA ALA A 200 6.38 -16.60 23.73
C ALA A 200 6.43 -15.94 25.11
N GLU A 201 6.59 -14.63 25.18
CA GLU A 201 6.57 -13.86 26.43
C GLU A 201 5.27 -14.06 27.21
N LEU A 202 4.12 -14.03 26.54
CA LEU A 202 2.82 -14.26 27.16
C LEU A 202 2.73 -15.67 27.76
N TYR A 203 3.15 -16.70 27.03
CA TYR A 203 3.16 -18.07 27.53
C TYR A 203 4.08 -18.24 28.74
N GLU A 204 5.27 -17.67 28.73
CA GLU A 204 6.19 -17.69 29.85
C GLU A 204 5.59 -17.05 31.11
N GLN A 205 4.93 -15.88 30.96
CA GLN A 205 4.23 -15.20 32.05
C GLN A 205 3.08 -16.05 32.63
N LEU A 206 2.30 -16.72 31.77
CA LEU A 206 1.20 -17.57 32.20
C LEU A 206 1.69 -18.80 32.95
N VAL A 207 2.74 -19.43 32.48
CA VAL A 207 3.40 -20.60 33.16
C VAL A 207 3.93 -20.16 34.51
N ALA A 208 4.67 -19.06 34.60
CA ALA A 208 5.21 -18.55 35.87
C ALA A 208 4.10 -18.24 36.90
N LYS A 209 3.00 -17.64 36.46
CA LYS A 209 1.81 -17.39 37.32
C LYS A 209 1.14 -18.67 37.79
N SER A 210 1.08 -19.70 36.94
CA SER A 210 0.50 -21.02 37.29
C SER A 210 1.33 -21.73 38.36
N LEU A 211 2.65 -21.78 38.18
CA LEU A 211 3.59 -22.40 39.14
C LEU A 211 3.60 -21.66 40.48
N GLY A 212 3.57 -20.33 40.47
CA GLY A 212 3.52 -19.52 41.71
C GLY A 212 2.22 -19.68 42.52
N LYS A 213 1.10 -20.05 41.89
CA LYS A 213 -0.15 -20.41 42.59
C LYS A 213 -0.09 -21.82 43.22
N SER A 214 0.55 -22.77 42.57
CA SER A 214 0.69 -24.15 43.06
C SER A 214 1.63 -24.26 44.26
N ALA A 215 2.56 -23.31 44.44
CA ALA A 215 3.50 -23.28 45.58
C ALA A 215 2.92 -22.61 46.85
N ARG A 216 1.69 -22.12 46.83
CA ARG A 216 0.98 -21.44 47.94
C ARG A 216 -0.21 -22.24 48.49
N GLN A 217 -0.41 -23.46 48.05
CA GLN A 217 -1.33 -24.45 48.62
C GLN A 217 -0.52 -25.57 49.34
#